data_20703961b35b0d65a64dce6e79889e4d
#
_entry.id   20703961b35b0d65a64dce6e79889e4d
#
_cell.length_a   1.000
_cell.length_b   1.000
_cell.length_c   1.000
_cell.angle_alpha   90.00
_cell.angle_beta   90.00
_cell.angle_gamma   90.00
#
_symmetry.space_group_name_H-M   'P 1'
#
loop_
_entity.id
_entity.type
_entity.pdbx_description
1 polymer ?
#
loop_
_entity_poly.entity_id
_entity_poly.type
_entity_poly.pdbx_seq_one_letter_code
_entity_poly.pdbx_strand_id
1 'polypeptide(L)'
;MNTKISYLYRDASNYKMPNEVVIAGSITEHQINIIMDCLECRENFIPSQVGLPEERFGEWTEDDHCWFELQRCGFEATEEEADVYITADELVGKFLEAKGNWDDSKEFGGELE
;
A
#
# COMPACT_ATOMS: atom_id res chain seq x y z
N MET A 1 18.41 -7.64 -6.76
CA MET A 1 17.69 -7.77 -5.50
C MET A 1 16.36 -7.03 -5.59
N ASN A 2 15.33 -7.59 -5.00
CA ASN A 2 14.01 -6.99 -5.02
C ASN A 2 13.66 -6.38 -3.67
N THR A 3 12.50 -5.77 -3.56
CA THR A 3 12.07 -5.12 -2.32
C THR A 3 10.78 -5.74 -1.83
N LYS A 4 10.77 -6.21 -0.59
CA LYS A 4 9.56 -6.70 0.06
C LYS A 4 8.95 -5.53 0.82
N ILE A 5 7.66 -5.32 0.61
CA ILE A 5 6.91 -4.26 1.27
C ILE A 5 5.86 -4.91 2.16
N SER A 6 5.89 -4.57 3.43
CA SER A 6 4.91 -5.08 4.40
C SER A 6 4.01 -3.93 4.83
N TYR A 7 2.72 -4.16 4.80
CA TYR A 7 1.74 -3.15 5.18
C TYR A 7 0.58 -3.85 5.88
N LEU A 8 -0.26 -3.09 6.55
CA LEU A 8 -1.21 -3.65 7.49
C LEU A 8 -2.62 -3.10 7.28
N TYR A 9 -3.59 -3.98 7.14
CA TYR A 9 -4.98 -3.60 7.23
C TYR A 9 -5.45 -3.75 8.68
N ARG A 10 -6.09 -2.71 9.20
CA ARG A 10 -6.65 -2.73 10.54
C ARG A 10 -8.09 -2.27 10.45
N ASP A 11 -9.03 -3.10 10.91
CA ASP A 11 -10.43 -2.72 10.88
C ASP A 11 -10.78 -1.85 12.10
N ALA A 12 -12.03 -1.39 12.16
CA ALA A 12 -12.48 -0.51 13.25
C ALA A 12 -12.43 -1.19 14.61
N SER A 13 -12.47 -2.51 14.63
CA SER A 13 -12.38 -3.28 15.87
C SER A 13 -10.94 -3.59 16.26
N ASN A 14 -9.97 -3.01 15.54
CA ASN A 14 -8.54 -3.18 15.80
C ASN A 14 -7.99 -4.58 15.50
N TYR A 15 -8.71 -5.37 14.74
CA TYR A 15 -8.17 -6.61 14.21
C TYR A 15 -7.23 -6.27 13.05
N LYS A 16 -6.12 -6.97 12.97
CA LYS A 16 -5.06 -6.66 12.00
C LYS A 16 -4.86 -7.79 11.02
N MET A 17 -4.66 -7.44 9.76
CA MET A 17 -4.30 -8.40 8.73
C MET A 17 -3.03 -7.91 8.03
N PRO A 18 -1.91 -8.59 8.24
CA PRO A 18 -0.67 -8.20 7.56
C PRO A 18 -0.70 -8.57 6.08
N ASN A 19 -0.10 -7.72 5.28
CA ASN A 19 0.05 -7.93 3.85
C ASN A 19 1.51 -7.81 3.50
N GLU A 20 1.95 -8.56 2.49
CA GLU A 20 3.31 -8.46 1.98
C GLU A 20 3.28 -8.57 0.47
N VAL A 21 4.17 -7.84 -0.18
CA VAL A 21 4.34 -7.95 -1.63
C VAL A 21 5.79 -7.69 -1.96
N VAL A 22 6.31 -8.41 -2.97
CA VAL A 22 7.67 -8.18 -3.46
C VAL A 22 7.57 -7.47 -4.80
N ILE A 23 8.21 -6.31 -4.89
CA ILE A 23 8.28 -5.55 -6.14
C ILE A 23 9.65 -5.71 -6.76
N ALA A 24 9.76 -5.37 -8.04
CA ALA A 24 11.01 -5.50 -8.78
C ALA A 24 11.99 -4.37 -8.41
N GLY A 25 13.24 -4.75 -8.21
CA GLY A 25 14.32 -3.80 -7.95
C GLY A 25 14.45 -3.40 -6.50
N SER A 26 15.56 -2.76 -6.19
CA SER A 26 15.86 -2.29 -4.84
C SER A 26 15.39 -0.85 -4.67
N ILE A 27 14.69 -0.60 -3.58
CA ILE A 27 14.26 0.75 -3.29
C ILE A 27 15.35 1.45 -2.45
N THR A 28 15.53 2.74 -2.68
CA THR A 28 16.52 3.53 -1.93
C THR A 28 15.86 4.24 -0.76
N GLU A 29 16.66 4.70 0.19
CA GLU A 29 16.14 5.48 1.30
C GLU A 29 15.45 6.74 0.82
N HIS A 30 16.02 7.38 -0.22
CA HIS A 30 15.42 8.57 -0.79
C HIS A 30 14.02 8.28 -1.33
N GLN A 31 13.87 7.14 -2.01
CA GLN A 31 12.57 6.73 -2.54
C GLN A 31 11.58 6.41 -1.42
N ILE A 32 12.06 5.77 -0.35
CA ILE A 32 11.22 5.49 0.81
C ILE A 32 10.72 6.80 1.41
N ASN A 33 11.59 7.81 1.53
CA ASN A 33 11.20 9.12 2.05
C ASN A 33 10.11 9.75 1.21
N ILE A 34 10.21 9.65 -0.12
CA ILE A 34 9.20 10.19 -1.01
C ILE A 34 7.87 9.49 -0.79
N ILE A 35 7.91 8.16 -0.71
CA ILE A 35 6.69 7.38 -0.50
C ILE A 35 6.03 7.74 0.83
N MET A 36 6.81 7.84 1.90
CA MET A 36 6.25 8.17 3.21
C MET A 36 5.59 9.55 3.21
N ASP A 37 6.13 10.49 2.45
CA ASP A 37 5.53 11.82 2.33
C ASP A 37 4.23 11.80 1.53
N CYS A 38 4.01 10.77 0.73
CA CYS A 38 2.79 10.65 -0.07
C CYS A 38 1.63 10.06 0.72
N LEU A 39 1.89 9.45 1.86
CA LEU A 39 0.86 8.79 2.65
C LEU A 39 -0.07 9.79 3.31
N GLU A 40 -1.33 9.42 3.45
CA GLU A 40 -2.28 10.22 4.19
C GLU A 40 -1.91 10.18 5.66
N CYS A 41 -1.74 11.35 6.28
CA CYS A 41 -1.28 11.46 7.66
C CYS A 41 0.05 10.73 7.91
N ARG A 42 0.83 10.55 6.86
CA ARG A 42 2.13 9.86 6.88
C ARG A 42 2.06 8.43 7.37
N GLU A 43 0.90 7.82 7.23
CA GLU A 43 0.68 6.49 7.79
C GLU A 43 -0.19 5.62 6.89
N ASN A 44 -1.17 6.21 6.20
CA ASN A 44 -2.20 5.46 5.49
C ASN A 44 -2.11 5.61 3.98
N PHE A 45 -2.46 4.55 3.27
CA PHE A 45 -2.53 4.56 1.81
C PHE A 45 -3.56 3.56 1.34
N ILE A 46 -3.86 3.60 0.05
CA ILE A 46 -4.79 2.65 -0.56
C ILE A 46 -3.98 1.85 -1.58
N PRO A 47 -3.61 0.60 -1.24
CA PRO A 47 -2.69 -0.18 -2.09
C PRO A 47 -3.15 -0.33 -3.53
N SER A 48 -4.43 -0.53 -3.77
CA SER A 48 -4.94 -0.71 -5.13
C SER A 48 -4.71 0.51 -6.01
N GLN A 49 -4.61 1.69 -5.43
CA GLN A 49 -4.39 2.91 -6.20
C GLN A 49 -2.94 3.09 -6.61
N VAL A 50 -2.05 2.30 -6.04
CA VAL A 50 -0.63 2.29 -6.44
C VAL A 50 -0.22 0.95 -7.00
N GLY A 51 -1.18 0.10 -7.33
CA GLY A 51 -0.91 -1.16 -8.00
C GLY A 51 -0.45 -2.30 -7.10
N LEU A 52 -0.70 -2.21 -5.80
CA LEU A 52 -0.33 -3.25 -4.86
C LEU A 52 -1.56 -4.05 -4.44
N PRO A 53 -1.39 -5.34 -4.09
CA PRO A 53 -2.51 -6.16 -3.67
C PRO A 53 -3.05 -5.74 -2.31
N GLU A 54 -4.32 -6.05 -2.08
CA GLU A 54 -5.00 -5.74 -0.82
C GLU A 54 -5.66 -7.00 -0.29
N GLU A 55 -5.31 -7.37 0.93
CA GLU A 55 -6.00 -8.47 1.60
C GLU A 55 -6.62 -7.92 2.88
N ARG A 56 -7.89 -8.23 3.05
CA ARG A 56 -8.68 -7.77 4.19
C ARG A 56 -9.41 -8.94 4.80
N PHE A 57 -10.04 -8.68 5.93
CA PHE A 57 -10.90 -9.68 6.55
C PHE A 57 -12.16 -9.84 5.70
N GLY A 58 -12.46 -11.04 5.32
CA GLY A 58 -13.71 -11.47 4.70
C GLY A 58 -14.53 -10.42 3.96
N GLU A 59 -15.81 -10.36 4.30
CA GLU A 59 -16.73 -9.45 3.64
C GLU A 59 -16.65 -8.04 4.21
N TRP A 60 -17.00 -7.06 3.38
CA TRP A 60 -17.07 -5.67 3.82
C TRP A 60 -18.20 -5.52 4.83
N THR A 61 -17.93 -4.79 5.89
CA THR A 61 -18.92 -4.45 6.91
C THR A 61 -18.90 -2.94 7.10
N GLU A 62 -19.75 -2.43 7.97
CA GLU A 62 -19.79 -1.01 8.28
C GLU A 62 -18.48 -0.52 8.90
N ASP A 63 -17.73 -1.43 9.52
CA ASP A 63 -16.47 -1.11 10.17
C ASP A 63 -15.29 -1.10 9.21
N ASP A 64 -15.48 -1.57 8.00
CA ASP A 64 -14.38 -1.68 7.05
C ASP A 64 -14.10 -0.36 6.34
N HIS A 65 -12.86 -0.21 5.93
CA HIS A 65 -12.41 0.95 5.17
C HIS A 65 -11.34 0.48 4.18
N CYS A 66 -10.95 1.36 3.28
CA CYS A 66 -9.96 1.01 2.25
C CYS A 66 -8.52 1.37 2.61
N TRP A 67 -8.29 1.96 3.77
CA TRP A 67 -6.97 2.44 4.17
C TRP A 67 -6.12 1.34 4.81
N PHE A 68 -4.86 1.27 4.38
CA PHE A 68 -3.86 0.39 4.94
C PHE A 68 -2.75 1.23 5.56
N GLU A 69 -2.08 0.68 6.56
CA GLU A 69 -0.99 1.36 7.25
C GLU A 69 0.35 0.90 6.68
N LEU A 70 1.24 1.83 6.41
CA LEU A 70 2.57 1.54 5.92
C LEU A 70 3.59 2.28 6.76
N GLN A 71 4.60 1.57 7.22
CA GLN A 71 5.65 2.16 8.03
C GLN A 71 6.98 2.10 7.29
N ARG A 72 7.88 3.01 7.66
CA ARG A 72 9.20 3.07 7.05
C ARG A 72 9.93 1.73 7.16
N CYS A 73 9.77 1.03 8.25
CA CYS A 73 10.42 -0.26 8.44
C CYS A 73 9.77 -1.39 7.64
N GLY A 74 8.69 -1.10 6.93
CA GLY A 74 8.03 -2.08 6.10
C GLY A 74 8.72 -2.35 4.77
N PHE A 75 9.83 -1.67 4.47
CA PHE A 75 10.58 -1.88 3.23
C PHE A 75 11.82 -2.68 3.53
N GLU A 76 12.01 -3.79 2.84
CA GLU A 76 13.11 -4.71 3.10
C GLU A 76 13.67 -5.27 1.80
N ALA A 77 15.00 -5.27 1.69
CA ALA A 77 15.64 -5.89 0.54
C ALA A 77 15.48 -7.41 0.63
N THR A 78 15.21 -8.04 -0.49
CA THR A 78 15.00 -9.49 -0.51
C THR A 78 15.49 -10.08 -1.84
N GLU A 79 15.86 -11.35 -1.82
CA GLU A 79 16.21 -12.07 -3.03
C GLU A 79 15.03 -12.86 -3.59
N GLU A 80 13.86 -12.73 -2.97
CA GLU A 80 12.66 -13.39 -3.47
C GLU A 80 12.22 -12.79 -4.80
N GLU A 81 11.54 -13.60 -5.59
CA GLU A 81 11.04 -13.14 -6.88
C GLU A 81 9.92 -12.12 -6.67
N ALA A 82 9.80 -11.20 -7.62
CA ALA A 82 8.75 -10.18 -7.53
C ALA A 82 7.37 -10.82 -7.70
N ASP A 83 6.46 -10.42 -6.82
CA ASP A 83 5.06 -10.84 -6.92
C ASP A 83 4.32 -10.01 -7.96
N VAL A 84 4.73 -8.77 -8.11
CA VAL A 84 4.17 -7.86 -9.10
C VAL A 84 5.33 -7.24 -9.88
N TYR A 85 5.06 -6.89 -11.14
CA TYR A 85 6.11 -6.38 -12.03
C TYR A 85 6.21 -4.86 -11.99
N ILE A 86 6.07 -4.29 -10.82
CA ILE A 86 6.24 -2.87 -10.61
C ILE A 86 7.65 -2.65 -10.09
N THR A 87 8.38 -1.72 -10.70
CA THR A 87 9.72 -1.36 -10.21
C THR A 87 9.60 -0.33 -9.10
N ALA A 88 10.69 -0.15 -8.36
CA ALA A 88 10.71 0.87 -7.31
C ALA A 88 10.43 2.26 -7.89
N ASP A 89 11.00 2.56 -9.06
CA ASP A 89 10.78 3.84 -9.71
C ASP A 89 9.32 4.05 -10.11
N GLU A 90 8.71 3.00 -10.63
CA GLU A 90 7.29 3.06 -11.02
C GLU A 90 6.40 3.24 -9.81
N LEU A 91 6.74 2.56 -8.71
CA LEU A 91 5.97 2.67 -7.49
C LEU A 91 6.02 4.09 -6.94
N VAL A 92 7.20 4.70 -6.93
CA VAL A 92 7.35 6.08 -6.48
C VAL A 92 6.47 7.00 -7.33
N GLY A 93 6.47 6.79 -8.65
CA GLY A 93 5.63 7.57 -9.54
C GLY A 93 4.15 7.45 -9.22
N LYS A 94 3.71 6.23 -8.91
CA LYS A 94 2.31 5.98 -8.57
C LYS A 94 1.93 6.65 -7.25
N PHE A 95 2.81 6.62 -6.26
CA PHE A 95 2.57 7.31 -5.00
C PHE A 95 2.50 8.83 -5.19
N LEU A 96 3.38 9.38 -6.04
CA LEU A 96 3.36 10.80 -6.31
C LEU A 96 2.06 11.24 -7.00
N GLU A 97 1.54 10.40 -7.89
CA GLU A 97 0.27 10.67 -8.54
C GLU A 97 -0.90 10.58 -7.55
N ALA A 98 -0.80 9.70 -6.59
CA ALA A 98 -1.86 9.50 -5.61
C ALA A 98 -1.84 10.54 -4.50
N LYS A 99 -0.69 11.16 -4.27
CA LYS A 99 -0.53 12.12 -3.18
C LYS A 99 -1.56 13.24 -3.29
N GLY A 100 -2.33 13.42 -2.21
CA GLY A 100 -3.38 14.42 -2.20
C GLY A 100 -4.61 14.06 -3.02
N ASN A 101 -4.58 12.90 -3.67
CA ASN A 101 -5.67 12.43 -4.52
C ASN A 101 -6.18 11.06 -4.11
N TRP A 102 -5.86 10.63 -2.90
CA TRP A 102 -6.36 9.34 -2.40
C TRP A 102 -7.89 9.38 -2.42
N ASP A 103 -8.47 8.38 -3.03
CA ASP A 103 -9.93 8.36 -3.22
C ASP A 103 -10.50 7.07 -2.63
N ASP A 104 -10.89 7.14 -1.37
CA ASP A 104 -11.45 6.00 -0.68
C ASP A 104 -12.84 5.62 -1.20
N SER A 105 -13.51 6.54 -1.87
CA SER A 105 -14.83 6.24 -2.41
C SER A 105 -14.77 5.24 -3.56
N LYS A 106 -13.62 5.11 -4.23
CA LYS A 106 -13.48 4.17 -5.32
C LYS A 106 -13.54 2.72 -4.87
N GLU A 107 -13.18 2.46 -3.64
CA GLU A 107 -13.22 1.10 -3.10
C GLU A 107 -14.63 0.63 -2.83
N PHE A 108 -15.52 1.56 -2.51
CA PHE A 108 -16.92 1.26 -2.25
C PHE A 108 -17.82 1.77 -3.36
N GLY A 109 -17.37 2.82 -4.01
CA GLY A 109 -18.22 3.65 -4.84
C GLY A 109 -18.97 2.96 -5.95
N GLY A 110 -18.26 2.12 -6.68
CA GLY A 110 -18.89 1.42 -7.81
C GLY A 110 -20.05 0.57 -7.37
N GLU A 111 -20.03 0.12 -6.18
CA GLU A 111 -21.04 -0.79 -5.66
C GLU A 111 -22.31 -0.08 -5.24
N LEU A 112 -22.20 1.20 -5.01
CA LEU A 112 -23.33 1.97 -4.53
C LEU A 112 -24.12 2.61 -5.67
N GLU A 113 -23.62 2.49 -6.85
CA GLU A 113 -24.27 3.06 -8.02
C GLU A 113 -25.48 2.23 -8.50
#